data_c158683f5622459fdacbfad429448442
#
_entry.id   c158683f5622459fdacbfad429448442
#
_cell.length_a   1.000
_cell.length_b   1.000
_cell.length_c   1.000
_cell.angle_alpha   90.00
_cell.angle_beta   90.00
_cell.angle_gamma   90.00
#
_symmetry.space_group_name_H-M   'P 1'
#
loop_
_entity.id
_entity.type
_entity.pdbx_description
1 polymer ?
#
loop_
_entity_poly.entity_id
_entity_poly.type
_entity_poly.pdbx_seq_one_letter_code
_entity_poly.pdbx_strand_id
1 'polypeptide(L)'
;MPGLAQREALAIPLRGLSMAAIGDRIRRDVHESRWTTGSQQYPMFVDFLNDFAEERNEILGRAKVVCLPAGKRVYPHIDRGEYYRVRNRYHFVLRSSLGSWMKTGDEEVRMQEGELWWVDN
;
A
#
# COMPACT_ATOMS: atom_id res chain seq x y z
N MET A 1 -3.81 -1.80 17.92
CA MET A 1 -2.35 -1.89 17.81
C MET A 1 -1.98 -1.78 16.35
N PRO A 2 -1.05 -0.89 16.01
CA PRO A 2 -0.74 -0.61 14.60
C PRO A 2 -0.29 -1.84 13.80
N GLY A 3 0.42 -2.74 14.42
CA GLY A 3 0.93 -3.93 13.72
C GLY A 3 -0.02 -5.11 13.62
N LEU A 4 -1.16 -5.07 14.32
CA LEU A 4 -2.01 -6.24 14.41
C LEU A 4 -2.69 -6.56 13.07
N ALA A 5 -3.20 -5.55 12.38
CA ALA A 5 -3.91 -5.74 11.12
C ALA A 5 -3.03 -6.36 10.02
N GLN A 6 -1.72 -6.11 10.07
CA GLN A 6 -0.77 -6.56 9.06
C GLN A 6 0.19 -7.63 9.57
N ARG A 7 -0.08 -8.19 10.75
CA ARG A 7 0.83 -9.13 11.39
C ARG A 7 1.12 -10.38 10.55
N GLU A 8 0.14 -10.83 9.76
CA GLU A 8 0.28 -12.02 8.94
C GLU A 8 0.76 -11.73 7.52
N ALA A 9 0.84 -10.46 7.13
CA ALA A 9 1.31 -10.05 5.81
C ALA A 9 2.80 -9.74 5.82
N LEU A 10 3.45 -10.02 4.70
CA LEU A 10 4.83 -9.66 4.44
C LEU A 10 4.86 -8.44 3.53
N ALA A 11 5.75 -7.50 3.78
CA ALA A 11 5.79 -6.28 3.00
C ALA A 11 7.21 -5.87 2.63
N ILE A 12 7.35 -5.35 1.42
CA ILE A 12 8.57 -4.72 0.93
C ILE A 12 8.23 -3.25 0.70
N PRO A 13 8.69 -2.33 1.56
CA PRO A 13 8.42 -0.92 1.35
C PRO A 13 9.24 -0.38 0.18
N LEU A 14 8.58 0.30 -0.75
CA LEU A 14 9.22 0.93 -1.89
C LEU A 14 9.34 2.44 -1.70
N ARG A 15 8.33 3.07 -1.14
CA ARG A 15 8.34 4.48 -0.74
C ARG A 15 7.72 4.61 0.64
N GLY A 16 8.33 5.45 1.47
CA GLY A 16 7.84 5.65 2.82
C GLY A 16 8.54 6.79 3.51
N LEU A 17 8.43 6.84 4.83
CA LEU A 17 9.05 7.87 5.64
C LEU A 17 10.52 7.54 5.89
N SER A 18 11.37 8.58 5.85
CA SER A 18 12.69 8.42 6.43
C SER A 18 12.57 8.47 7.95
N MET A 19 13.50 7.83 8.66
CA MET A 19 13.49 7.86 10.12
C MET A 19 13.61 9.29 10.65
N ALA A 20 14.35 10.14 9.94
CA ALA A 20 14.53 11.53 10.34
C ALA A 20 13.25 12.36 10.23
N ALA A 21 12.31 11.95 9.39
CA ALA A 21 11.07 12.68 9.20
C ALA A 21 10.01 12.39 10.27
N ILE A 22 10.22 11.39 11.10
CA ILE A 22 9.23 10.97 12.09
C ILE A 22 9.18 11.93 13.27
N GLY A 23 10.33 12.20 13.92
CA GLY A 23 10.39 13.10 15.07
C GLY A 23 9.26 12.89 16.05
N ASP A 24 8.67 14.00 16.52
CA ASP A 24 7.53 14.00 17.44
C ASP A 24 6.18 13.93 16.74
N ARG A 25 6.17 13.90 15.42
CA ARG A 25 4.92 13.90 14.66
C ARG A 25 4.26 12.53 14.68
N ILE A 26 2.93 12.52 14.58
CA ILE A 26 2.19 11.28 14.43
C ILE A 26 2.51 10.72 13.05
N ARG A 27 3.10 9.52 13.02
CA ARG A 27 3.60 8.91 11.80
C ARG A 27 2.57 8.84 10.67
N ARG A 28 1.33 8.52 11.00
CA ARG A 28 0.26 8.39 10.00
C ARG A 28 -0.09 9.70 9.32
N ASP A 29 0.24 10.85 9.94
CA ASP A 29 -0.09 12.16 9.40
C ASP A 29 1.07 12.80 8.65
N VAL A 30 2.21 12.13 8.55
CA VAL A 30 3.36 12.65 7.82
C VAL A 30 3.16 12.39 6.33
N HIS A 31 3.14 13.46 5.54
CA HIS A 31 2.90 13.39 4.09
C HIS A 31 4.16 13.13 3.28
N GLU A 32 5.33 13.34 3.86
CA GLU A 32 6.59 13.08 3.19
C GLU A 32 6.73 11.62 2.79
N SER A 33 7.23 11.38 1.59
CA SER A 33 7.49 10.05 1.10
C SER A 33 8.73 10.05 0.21
N ARG A 34 9.58 9.06 0.38
CA ARG A 34 10.83 8.90 -0.37
C ARG A 34 11.02 7.46 -0.80
N TRP A 35 11.78 7.28 -1.87
CA TRP A 35 12.19 5.93 -2.26
C TRP A 35 13.04 5.32 -1.14
N THR A 36 12.75 4.08 -0.82
CA THR A 36 13.51 3.34 0.20
C THR A 36 14.81 2.79 -0.40
N THR A 37 15.73 2.40 0.47
CA THR A 37 16.93 1.69 0.05
C THR A 37 16.57 0.37 -0.65
N GLY A 38 15.54 -0.32 -0.14
CA GLY A 38 15.08 -1.58 -0.74
C GLY A 38 14.54 -1.44 -2.14
N SER A 39 14.00 -0.26 -2.51
CA SER A 39 13.46 -0.05 -3.85
C SER A 39 14.52 -0.17 -4.94
N GLN A 40 15.79 0.05 -4.61
CA GLN A 40 16.89 -0.06 -5.56
C GLN A 40 17.06 -1.47 -6.11
N GLN A 41 16.58 -2.48 -5.41
CA GLN A 41 16.61 -3.86 -5.86
C GLN A 41 15.48 -4.21 -6.82
N TYR A 42 14.53 -3.28 -7.00
CA TYR A 42 13.32 -3.50 -7.80
C TYR A 42 13.08 -2.35 -8.78
N PRO A 43 14.02 -2.10 -9.70
CA PRO A 43 13.88 -0.98 -10.63
C PRO A 43 12.63 -1.06 -11.50
N MET A 44 12.13 -2.27 -11.77
CA MET A 44 10.89 -2.44 -12.54
C MET A 44 9.69 -1.82 -11.81
N PHE A 45 9.62 -1.98 -10.50
CA PHE A 45 8.54 -1.37 -9.72
C PHE A 45 8.69 0.14 -9.65
N VAL A 46 9.91 0.63 -9.54
CA VAL A 46 10.17 2.08 -9.54
C VAL A 46 9.70 2.71 -10.84
N ASP A 47 10.09 2.13 -11.97
CA ASP A 47 9.70 2.63 -13.28
C ASP A 47 8.17 2.55 -13.48
N PHE A 48 7.57 1.45 -13.08
CA PHE A 48 6.12 1.26 -13.17
C PHE A 48 5.37 2.33 -12.39
N LEU A 49 5.78 2.61 -11.16
CA LEU A 49 5.10 3.59 -10.31
C LEU A 49 5.29 5.01 -10.82
N ASN A 50 6.49 5.34 -11.32
CA ASN A 50 6.73 6.64 -11.91
C ASN A 50 5.87 6.86 -13.16
N ASP A 51 5.79 5.87 -14.04
CA ASP A 51 4.97 5.94 -15.24
C ASP A 51 3.50 6.06 -14.89
N PHE A 52 3.03 5.31 -13.92
CA PHE A 52 1.64 5.35 -13.47
C PHE A 52 1.28 6.74 -12.93
N ALA A 53 2.12 7.30 -12.08
CA ALA A 53 1.89 8.64 -11.52
C ALA A 53 1.90 9.72 -12.61
N GLU A 54 2.80 9.61 -13.57
CA GLU A 54 2.89 10.55 -14.69
C GLU A 54 1.63 10.48 -15.57
N GLU A 55 1.19 9.28 -15.93
CA GLU A 55 -0.02 9.09 -16.73
C GLU A 55 -1.26 9.66 -16.07
N ARG A 56 -1.34 9.58 -14.76
CA ARG A 56 -2.48 10.07 -14.00
C ARG A 56 -2.33 11.51 -13.54
N ASN A 57 -1.17 12.11 -13.81
CA ASN A 57 -0.85 13.45 -13.32
C ASN A 57 -1.01 13.56 -11.79
N GLU A 58 -0.51 12.56 -11.09
CA GLU A 58 -0.56 12.47 -9.63
C GLU A 58 0.85 12.39 -9.06
N ILE A 59 1.00 12.73 -7.79
CA ILE A 59 2.26 12.66 -7.07
C ILE A 59 2.29 11.37 -6.26
N LEU A 60 3.38 10.62 -6.35
CA LEU A 60 3.53 9.40 -5.56
C LEU A 60 3.61 9.69 -4.07
N GLY A 61 2.82 8.97 -3.30
CA GLY A 61 2.93 8.89 -1.87
C GLY A 61 3.69 7.64 -1.44
N ARG A 62 3.17 6.96 -0.44
CA ARG A 62 3.75 5.71 0.04
C ARG A 62 3.41 4.57 -0.91
N ALA A 63 4.32 3.64 -1.03
CA ALA A 63 4.13 2.46 -1.87
C ALA A 63 4.84 1.26 -1.26
N LYS A 64 4.21 0.10 -1.35
CA LYS A 64 4.80 -1.16 -0.90
C LYS A 64 4.27 -2.33 -1.70
N VAL A 65 5.06 -3.37 -1.77
CA VAL A 65 4.60 -4.68 -2.24
C VAL A 65 4.21 -5.49 -1.01
N VAL A 66 2.99 -6.00 -1.00
CA VAL A 66 2.47 -6.79 0.12
C VAL A 66 2.19 -8.20 -0.37
N CYS A 67 2.64 -9.18 0.38
CA CYS A 67 2.32 -10.58 0.16
C CYS A 67 1.54 -11.09 1.37
N LEU A 68 0.35 -11.62 1.11
CA LEU A 68 -0.42 -12.33 2.11
C LEU A 68 -0.31 -13.82 1.80
N PRO A 69 0.46 -14.60 2.60
CA PRO A 69 0.61 -16.02 2.36
C PRO A 69 -0.72 -16.75 2.44
N ALA A 70 -0.81 -17.90 1.77
CA ALA A 70 -1.99 -18.76 1.81
C ALA A 70 -2.37 -19.11 3.25
N GLY A 71 -3.67 -19.04 3.56
CA GLY A 71 -4.19 -19.31 4.89
C GLY A 71 -4.02 -18.18 5.88
N LYS A 72 -3.39 -17.08 5.50
CA LYS A 72 -3.23 -15.90 6.35
C LYS A 72 -4.26 -14.85 6.02
N ARG A 73 -4.44 -13.91 6.93
CA ARG A 73 -5.43 -12.84 6.75
C ARG A 73 -4.91 -11.52 7.33
N VAL A 74 -5.44 -10.43 6.78
CA VAL A 74 -5.32 -9.10 7.36
C VAL A 74 -6.60 -8.84 8.14
N TYR A 75 -6.45 -8.47 9.42
CA TYR A 75 -7.61 -8.22 10.27
C TYR A 75 -8.32 -6.93 9.87
N PRO A 76 -9.65 -6.85 10.06
CA PRO A 76 -10.39 -5.63 9.77
C PRO A 76 -9.79 -4.43 10.49
N HIS A 77 -9.62 -3.34 9.78
CA HIS A 77 -9.08 -2.10 10.32
C HIS A 77 -9.54 -0.92 9.48
N ILE A 78 -9.33 0.28 10.01
CA ILE A 78 -9.55 1.52 9.28
C ILE A 78 -8.23 2.26 9.24
N ASP A 79 -7.81 2.65 8.03
CA ASP A 79 -6.66 3.52 7.86
C ASP A 79 -7.06 4.93 8.23
N ARG A 80 -6.36 5.49 9.20
CA ARG A 80 -6.69 6.80 9.78
C ARG A 80 -5.57 7.79 9.58
N GLY A 81 -5.94 9.08 9.68
CA GLY A 81 -5.03 10.19 9.61
C GLY A 81 -5.19 10.97 8.32
N GLU A 82 -4.62 12.18 8.34
CA GLU A 82 -4.70 13.10 7.22
C GLU A 82 -4.10 12.53 5.94
N TYR A 83 -3.04 11.76 6.05
CA TYR A 83 -2.39 11.16 4.89
C TYR A 83 -3.40 10.37 4.04
N TYR A 84 -4.18 9.50 4.68
CA TYR A 84 -5.14 8.67 3.95
C TYR A 84 -6.37 9.45 3.48
N ARG A 85 -6.74 10.48 4.22
CA ARG A 85 -7.90 11.29 3.89
C ARG A 85 -7.74 12.06 2.58
N VAL A 86 -6.53 12.54 2.30
CA VAL A 86 -6.26 13.40 1.14
C VAL A 86 -5.60 12.67 -0.03
N ARG A 87 -5.42 11.36 0.08
CA ARG A 87 -4.71 10.60 -0.95
C ARG A 87 -5.60 9.53 -1.56
N ASN A 88 -5.40 9.31 -2.86
CA ASN A 88 -5.97 8.15 -3.53
C ASN A 88 -5.14 6.91 -3.21
N ARG A 89 -5.81 5.78 -3.10
CA ARG A 89 -5.18 4.50 -2.83
C ARG A 89 -5.46 3.55 -3.97
N TYR A 90 -4.40 2.90 -4.44
CA TYR A 90 -4.48 1.96 -5.54
C TYR A 90 -3.86 0.64 -5.15
N HIS A 91 -4.48 -0.45 -5.55
CA HIS A 91 -3.95 -1.79 -5.41
C HIS A 91 -3.75 -2.39 -6.78
N PHE A 92 -2.52 -2.75 -7.10
CA PHE A 92 -2.19 -3.52 -8.30
C PHE A 92 -2.05 -4.97 -7.90
N VAL A 93 -2.85 -5.83 -8.49
CA VAL A 93 -2.85 -7.24 -8.15
C VAL A 93 -1.80 -7.95 -8.97
N LEU A 94 -0.65 -8.19 -8.38
CA LEU A 94 0.47 -8.84 -9.04
C LEU A 94 0.25 -10.35 -9.15
N ARG A 95 -0.31 -10.95 -8.10
CA ARG A 95 -0.60 -12.38 -8.04
C ARG A 95 -1.77 -12.62 -7.10
N SER A 96 -2.67 -13.49 -7.50
CA SER A 96 -3.84 -13.84 -6.71
C SER A 96 -4.23 -15.29 -6.96
N SER A 97 -4.74 -15.95 -5.90
CA SER A 97 -5.23 -17.32 -5.98
C SER A 97 -6.74 -17.36 -5.83
N LEU A 98 -7.35 -18.45 -6.23
CA LEU A 98 -8.75 -18.74 -5.93
C LEU A 98 -8.93 -18.72 -4.41
N GLY A 99 -9.96 -18.05 -3.92
CA GLY A 99 -10.18 -17.93 -2.49
C GLY A 99 -9.51 -16.73 -1.83
N SER A 100 -8.84 -15.88 -2.60
CA SER A 100 -8.33 -14.60 -2.10
C SER A 100 -9.44 -13.55 -2.20
N TRP A 101 -9.79 -12.99 -1.06
CA TRP A 101 -10.91 -12.04 -0.97
C TRP A 101 -10.49 -10.78 -0.23
N MET A 102 -11.07 -9.66 -0.63
CA MET A 102 -10.95 -8.41 0.10
C MET A 102 -12.35 -7.94 0.49
N LYS A 103 -12.51 -7.59 1.76
CA LYS A 103 -13.74 -7.02 2.28
C LYS A 103 -13.53 -5.54 2.56
N THR A 104 -14.39 -4.70 1.99
CA THR A 104 -14.36 -3.25 2.20
C THR A 104 -15.79 -2.79 2.50
N GLY A 105 -16.04 -2.32 3.73
CA GLY A 105 -17.39 -2.02 4.17
C GLY A 105 -18.27 -3.27 4.11
N ASP A 106 -19.36 -3.19 3.36
CA ASP A 106 -20.30 -4.31 3.18
C ASP A 106 -19.99 -5.13 1.92
N GLU A 107 -18.95 -4.76 1.19
CA GLU A 107 -18.61 -5.42 -0.07
C GLU A 107 -17.46 -6.41 0.11
N GLU A 108 -17.60 -7.58 -0.50
CA GLU A 108 -16.51 -8.53 -0.64
C GLU A 108 -16.18 -8.65 -2.11
N VAL A 109 -14.91 -8.46 -2.45
CA VAL A 109 -14.47 -8.54 -3.84
C VAL A 109 -13.29 -9.50 -3.94
N ARG A 110 -13.22 -10.17 -5.08
CA ARG A 110 -12.08 -10.98 -5.44
C ARG A 110 -11.22 -10.21 -6.42
N MET A 111 -10.06 -9.79 -5.97
CA MET A 111 -9.10 -9.09 -6.81
C MET A 111 -8.31 -10.11 -7.61
N GLN A 112 -8.34 -9.97 -8.94
CA GLN A 112 -7.68 -10.91 -9.84
C GLN A 112 -6.35 -10.35 -10.33
N GLU A 113 -5.45 -11.24 -10.70
CA GLU A 113 -4.15 -10.86 -11.24
C GLU A 113 -4.30 -9.89 -12.40
N GLY A 114 -3.44 -8.86 -12.42
CA GLY A 114 -3.44 -7.85 -13.46
C GLY A 114 -4.45 -6.74 -13.28
N GLU A 115 -5.31 -6.83 -12.28
CA GLU A 115 -6.30 -5.79 -12.03
C GLU A 115 -5.73 -4.63 -11.24
N LEU A 116 -6.24 -3.44 -11.53
CA LEU A 116 -6.02 -2.22 -10.76
C LEU A 116 -7.31 -1.86 -10.04
N TRP A 117 -7.21 -1.71 -8.74
CA TRP A 117 -8.34 -1.30 -7.90
C TRP A 117 -8.05 0.05 -7.26
N TRP A 118 -9.00 0.97 -7.37
CA TRP A 118 -9.01 2.18 -6.58
C TRP A 118 -9.81 1.89 -5.31
N VAL A 119 -9.18 2.09 -4.17
CA VAL A 119 -9.77 1.76 -2.88
C VAL A 119 -10.20 3.05 -2.19
N ASP A 120 -11.49 3.16 -1.92
CA ASP A 120 -12.06 4.27 -1.17
C ASP A 120 -12.10 3.90 0.31
N ASN A 121 -11.64 4.83 1.13
CA ASN A 121 -11.66 4.62 2.57
C ASN A 121 -13.03 4.96 3.16
#